data_83dd3f60b42ba2d93f721e90d07182da
#
_entry.id   83dd3f60b42ba2d93f721e90d07182da
#
_cell.length_a   1.000
_cell.length_b   1.000
_cell.length_c   1.000
_cell.angle_alpha   90.00
_cell.angle_beta   90.00
_cell.angle_gamma   90.00
#
_symmetry.space_group_name_H-M   'P 1'
#
loop_
_entity.id
_entity.type
_entity.pdbx_description
1 polymer ?
#
loop_
_entity_poly.entity_id
_entity_poly.type
_entity_poly.pdbx_seq_one_letter_code
_entity_poly.pdbx_strand_id
1 'polypeptide(L)'
;MKDSASMNEIFSGNICIDISEHINRYTGLYFPESRHHALIKGIKAAARELGFDQTEKFIDHLLSGPPSSRTIDTLVRFLTIGETYFFRDKAVFQALKDEIFRGLLTQSPPEKKHVHIWSAGCASGEEPYSIAILMDQMSAAFRGWTVNILGTDINDNLLEKAKKGVYTNWSFRDTPDIILKKYFIPQKDNSFKLKAEIKNRVKFYKLNLMETDYSPYLSEYSPFDIVFCRNVIMYFRPDTQKQVVVRIGRYIKQDGWLITSPAESGAVSNSGFVPVHFPNAICHRKGLPRLSEKPHYFREPRGRKKKGSRCRVAENRTKTIKLHPNRRKTDKNFESGDPQKIYSQALLLYQAGQYMEVIDRLAPLVSERFFPDTGFLMLPESLDLLARAYANLNDLEKAEQYCRKAILEEPLNPSHYFLLGT
;
A
#
# COMPACT_ATOMS: atom_id res chain seq x y z
N MET A 1 -10.47 38.62 -16.51
CA MET A 1 -11.77 37.93 -16.49
C MET A 1 -12.26 37.39 -17.87
N LYS A 2 -11.62 37.76 -19.01
CA LYS A 2 -11.95 37.20 -20.34
C LYS A 2 -11.30 35.82 -20.59
N ASP A 3 -10.20 35.48 -19.89
CA ASP A 3 -9.47 34.21 -20.10
C ASP A 3 -10.11 32.98 -19.44
N SER A 4 -10.99 33.15 -18.46
CA SER A 4 -11.62 32.02 -17.76
C SER A 4 -12.85 31.45 -18.47
N ALA A 5 -13.59 32.26 -19.24
CA ALA A 5 -14.77 31.82 -19.95
C ALA A 5 -14.41 31.03 -21.23
N SER A 6 -13.39 31.46 -21.98
CA SER A 6 -12.91 30.75 -23.18
C SER A 6 -12.23 29.41 -22.81
N MET A 7 -11.68 29.30 -21.59
CA MET A 7 -10.98 28.09 -21.13
C MET A 7 -11.92 26.92 -20.78
N ASN A 8 -13.15 27.19 -20.34
CA ASN A 8 -14.13 26.13 -20.08
C ASN A 8 -14.71 25.54 -21.39
N GLU A 9 -14.69 26.31 -22.49
CA GLU A 9 -15.11 25.80 -23.79
C GLU A 9 -14.08 24.85 -24.41
N ILE A 10 -12.77 25.08 -24.22
CA ILE A 10 -11.71 24.27 -24.80
C ILE A 10 -11.61 22.90 -24.13
N PHE A 11 -11.78 22.83 -22.82
CA PHE A 11 -11.78 21.60 -22.05
C PHE A 11 -13.22 21.11 -21.78
N SER A 12 -14.05 21.03 -22.83
CA SER A 12 -15.33 20.31 -22.73
C SER A 12 -15.09 18.89 -22.22
N GLY A 13 -16.07 18.31 -21.51
CA GLY A 13 -15.93 16.98 -20.92
C GLY A 13 -15.41 15.92 -21.91
N ASN A 14 -15.82 15.99 -23.17
CA ASN A 14 -15.40 15.07 -24.23
C ASN A 14 -13.90 15.18 -24.55
N ILE A 15 -13.36 16.38 -24.68
CA ILE A 15 -11.92 16.58 -24.96
C ILE A 15 -11.06 16.06 -23.81
N CYS A 16 -11.46 16.27 -22.55
CA CYS A 16 -10.74 15.70 -21.40
C CYS A 16 -10.74 14.17 -21.41
N ILE A 17 -11.84 13.55 -21.82
CA ILE A 17 -11.93 12.11 -21.98
C ILE A 17 -10.97 11.65 -23.07
N ASP A 18 -11.00 12.26 -24.24
CA ASP A 18 -10.15 11.89 -25.39
C ASP A 18 -8.66 12.02 -25.04
N ILE A 19 -8.27 13.10 -24.39
CA ILE A 19 -6.88 13.31 -23.90
C ILE A 19 -6.52 12.23 -22.86
N SER A 20 -7.40 11.96 -21.90
CA SER A 20 -7.17 10.94 -20.88
C SER A 20 -6.99 9.55 -21.49
N GLU A 21 -7.85 9.18 -22.46
CA GLU A 21 -7.75 7.94 -23.21
C GLU A 21 -6.45 7.84 -23.99
N HIS A 22 -6.07 8.93 -24.68
CA HIS A 22 -4.85 8.97 -25.46
C HIS A 22 -3.61 8.78 -24.55
N ILE A 23 -3.51 9.53 -23.44
CA ILE A 23 -2.41 9.40 -22.46
C ILE A 23 -2.39 8.01 -21.82
N ASN A 24 -3.55 7.48 -21.45
CA ASN A 24 -3.66 6.14 -20.86
C ASN A 24 -3.04 5.07 -21.74
N ARG A 25 -3.23 5.15 -23.04
CA ARG A 25 -2.73 4.18 -24.02
C ARG A 25 -1.19 4.02 -23.98
N TYR A 26 -0.47 5.11 -23.71
CA TYR A 26 1.01 5.13 -23.72
C TYR A 26 1.63 5.06 -22.33
N THR A 27 0.92 5.52 -21.29
CA THR A 27 1.50 5.66 -19.95
C THR A 27 0.79 4.85 -18.88
N GLY A 28 -0.42 4.36 -19.18
CA GLY A 28 -1.31 3.74 -18.20
C GLY A 28 -2.03 4.73 -17.28
N LEU A 29 -1.59 5.99 -17.23
CA LEU A 29 -2.22 7.00 -16.39
C LEU A 29 -3.65 7.28 -16.86
N TYR A 30 -4.60 7.17 -15.94
CA TYR A 30 -6.01 7.42 -16.19
C TYR A 30 -6.53 8.58 -15.35
N PHE A 31 -7.26 9.47 -15.98
CA PHE A 31 -7.81 10.66 -15.37
C PHE A 31 -9.35 10.61 -15.47
N PRO A 32 -10.04 10.04 -14.44
CA PRO A 32 -11.50 10.14 -14.34
C PRO A 32 -11.93 11.61 -14.20
N GLU A 33 -13.20 11.90 -14.36
CA GLU A 33 -13.76 13.26 -14.33
C GLU A 33 -13.30 14.04 -13.07
N SER A 34 -13.29 13.40 -11.92
CA SER A 34 -12.81 13.97 -10.64
C SER A 34 -11.35 14.44 -10.69
N ARG A 35 -10.54 13.96 -11.65
CA ARG A 35 -9.14 14.31 -11.83
C ARG A 35 -8.86 15.15 -13.09
N HIS A 36 -9.89 15.58 -13.83
CA HIS A 36 -9.72 16.41 -15.04
C HIS A 36 -9.01 17.72 -14.75
N HIS A 37 -9.20 18.33 -13.57
CA HIS A 37 -8.45 19.54 -13.19
C HIS A 37 -6.93 19.30 -13.18
N ALA A 38 -6.48 18.17 -12.67
CA ALA A 38 -5.06 17.78 -12.66
C ALA A 38 -4.53 17.53 -14.08
N LEU A 39 -5.35 16.86 -14.92
CA LEU A 39 -5.05 16.63 -16.33
C LEU A 39 -4.85 17.97 -17.07
N ILE A 40 -5.82 18.88 -16.96
CA ILE A 40 -5.79 20.20 -17.61
C ILE A 40 -4.53 20.98 -17.19
N LYS A 41 -4.23 20.99 -15.89
CA LYS A 41 -3.02 21.65 -15.37
C LYS A 41 -1.76 21.06 -15.98
N GLY A 42 -1.65 19.72 -16.05
CA GLY A 42 -0.49 19.03 -16.62
C GLY A 42 -0.36 19.27 -18.13
N ILE A 43 -1.47 19.23 -18.89
CA ILE A 43 -1.47 19.52 -20.33
C ILE A 43 -1.00 20.95 -20.63
N LYS A 44 -1.47 21.94 -19.89
CA LYS A 44 -1.01 23.33 -20.03
C LYS A 44 0.49 23.48 -19.76
N ALA A 45 1.00 22.81 -18.74
CA ALA A 45 2.42 22.83 -18.41
C ALA A 45 3.25 22.13 -19.50
N ALA A 46 2.79 20.99 -20.00
CA ALA A 46 3.44 20.27 -21.08
C ALA A 46 3.47 21.07 -22.40
N ALA A 47 2.37 21.73 -22.76
CA ALA A 47 2.29 22.58 -23.95
C ALA A 47 3.35 23.69 -23.91
N ARG A 48 3.47 24.39 -22.79
CA ARG A 48 4.48 25.46 -22.59
C ARG A 48 5.91 24.93 -22.69
N GLU A 49 6.19 23.80 -22.05
CA GLU A 49 7.53 23.17 -22.06
C GLU A 49 7.93 22.71 -23.47
N LEU A 50 6.95 22.28 -24.28
CA LEU A 50 7.16 21.85 -25.65
C LEU A 50 7.19 23.01 -26.67
N GLY A 51 6.98 24.25 -26.20
CA GLY A 51 7.07 25.46 -27.03
C GLY A 51 5.78 25.78 -27.81
N PHE A 52 4.63 25.27 -27.39
CA PHE A 52 3.36 25.64 -28.01
C PHE A 52 2.83 26.94 -27.40
N ASP A 53 2.53 27.93 -28.26
CA ASP A 53 1.97 29.22 -27.85
C ASP A 53 0.53 29.11 -27.34
N GLN A 54 -0.21 28.11 -27.83
CA GLN A 54 -1.61 27.84 -27.52
C GLN A 54 -1.79 26.38 -27.11
N THR A 55 -2.52 26.17 -26.03
CA THR A 55 -2.76 24.81 -25.51
C THR A 55 -3.60 23.97 -26.49
N GLU A 56 -4.51 24.60 -27.23
CA GLU A 56 -5.36 24.01 -28.25
C GLU A 56 -4.53 23.33 -29.35
N LYS A 57 -3.55 24.06 -29.88
CA LYS A 57 -2.64 23.52 -30.91
C LYS A 57 -1.85 22.31 -30.40
N PHE A 58 -1.51 22.33 -29.13
CA PHE A 58 -0.85 21.15 -28.50
C PHE A 58 -1.83 19.99 -28.39
N ILE A 59 -3.09 20.21 -28.01
CA ILE A 59 -4.11 19.17 -27.92
C ILE A 59 -4.36 18.55 -29.30
N ASP A 60 -4.55 19.37 -30.33
CA ASP A 60 -4.73 18.93 -31.72
C ASP A 60 -3.53 18.08 -32.18
N HIS A 61 -2.31 18.56 -31.89
CA HIS A 61 -1.07 17.83 -32.19
C HIS A 61 -1.01 16.50 -31.41
N LEU A 62 -1.37 16.49 -30.13
CA LEU A 62 -1.37 15.30 -29.29
C LEU A 62 -2.35 14.24 -29.77
N LEU A 63 -3.54 14.65 -30.21
CA LEU A 63 -4.61 13.75 -30.65
C LEU A 63 -4.48 13.34 -32.12
N SER A 64 -3.67 14.01 -32.93
CA SER A 64 -3.49 13.74 -34.36
C SER A 64 -2.78 12.43 -34.66
N GLY A 65 -2.08 11.81 -33.70
CA GLY A 65 -1.35 10.57 -33.91
C GLY A 65 -0.55 10.11 -32.69
N PRO A 66 0.32 9.11 -32.85
CA PRO A 66 1.16 8.64 -31.76
C PRO A 66 2.15 9.73 -31.31
N PRO A 67 2.21 10.06 -30.00
CA PRO A 67 3.08 11.09 -29.49
C PRO A 67 4.55 10.66 -29.56
N SER A 68 5.44 11.63 -29.78
CA SER A 68 6.89 11.37 -29.72
C SER A 68 7.33 10.99 -28.30
N SER A 69 8.48 10.31 -28.18
CA SER A 69 9.06 9.99 -26.86
C SER A 69 9.24 11.25 -26.01
N ARG A 70 9.69 12.37 -26.62
CA ARG A 70 9.83 13.67 -25.92
C ARG A 70 8.48 14.18 -25.39
N THR A 71 7.41 14.04 -26.18
CA THR A 71 6.05 14.42 -25.77
C THR A 71 5.58 13.56 -24.59
N ILE A 72 5.77 12.23 -24.65
CA ILE A 72 5.43 11.32 -23.57
C ILE A 72 6.21 11.68 -22.29
N ASP A 73 7.51 11.85 -22.39
CA ASP A 73 8.36 12.19 -21.23
C ASP A 73 7.96 13.50 -20.58
N THR A 74 7.59 14.49 -21.41
CA THR A 74 7.10 15.78 -20.91
C THR A 74 5.73 15.63 -20.22
N LEU A 75 4.80 14.88 -20.80
CA LEU A 75 3.50 14.60 -20.20
C LEU A 75 3.65 13.85 -18.87
N VAL A 76 4.47 12.79 -18.83
CA VAL A 76 4.77 12.02 -17.63
C VAL A 76 5.30 12.93 -16.52
N ARG A 77 6.21 13.86 -16.83
CA ARG A 77 6.78 14.80 -15.87
C ARG A 77 5.73 15.65 -15.15
N PHE A 78 4.71 16.11 -15.86
CA PHE A 78 3.68 16.98 -15.33
C PHE A 78 2.42 16.26 -14.84
N LEU A 79 2.23 15.00 -15.22
CA LEU A 79 1.02 14.23 -14.91
C LEU A 79 1.23 13.19 -13.82
N THR A 80 2.47 12.78 -13.53
CA THR A 80 2.77 11.85 -12.44
C THR A 80 2.84 12.57 -11.10
N ILE A 81 2.38 11.90 -10.05
CA ILE A 81 2.49 12.36 -8.67
C ILE A 81 3.69 11.66 -8.05
N GLY A 82 4.76 12.42 -7.85
CA GLY A 82 6.01 11.91 -7.26
C GLY A 82 6.01 11.96 -5.72
N GLU A 83 4.85 11.81 -5.07
CA GLU A 83 4.75 11.85 -3.61
C GLU A 83 5.30 10.57 -2.99
N THR A 84 6.45 10.70 -2.32
CA THR A 84 7.12 9.62 -1.61
C THR A 84 7.87 10.17 -0.41
N TYR A 85 8.23 9.31 0.56
CA TYR A 85 9.04 9.65 1.72
C TYR A 85 9.67 8.39 2.32
N PHE A 86 10.75 8.59 3.08
CA PHE A 86 11.48 7.49 3.71
C PHE A 86 10.60 6.73 4.71
N PHE A 87 10.66 5.41 4.62
CA PHE A 87 9.90 4.46 5.48
C PHE A 87 8.38 4.68 5.43
N ARG A 88 7.85 5.14 4.28
CA ARG A 88 6.41 5.25 4.06
C ARG A 88 5.73 3.92 4.38
N ASP A 89 4.78 3.97 5.34
CA ASP A 89 4.08 2.80 5.88
C ASP A 89 5.00 1.90 6.73
N LYS A 90 5.28 2.36 7.94
CA LYS A 90 6.19 1.70 8.91
C LYS A 90 5.83 0.24 9.16
N ALA A 91 4.54 -0.11 9.12
CA ALA A 91 4.08 -1.47 9.35
C ALA A 91 4.60 -2.44 8.29
N VAL A 92 4.65 -2.01 7.02
CA VAL A 92 5.23 -2.81 5.93
C VAL A 92 6.72 -3.05 6.16
N PHE A 93 7.48 -2.02 6.55
CA PHE A 93 8.91 -2.18 6.84
C PHE A 93 9.17 -3.05 8.08
N GLN A 94 8.27 -3.00 9.07
CA GLN A 94 8.34 -3.90 10.23
C GLN A 94 8.07 -5.36 9.83
N ALA A 95 7.03 -5.62 9.03
CA ALA A 95 6.73 -6.94 8.50
C ALA A 95 7.89 -7.47 7.62
N LEU A 96 8.48 -6.60 6.80
CA LEU A 96 9.65 -6.92 5.99
C LEU A 96 10.81 -7.39 6.85
N LYS A 97 11.13 -6.65 7.93
CA LYS A 97 12.22 -6.96 8.86
C LYS A 97 12.00 -8.23 9.65
N ASP A 98 10.83 -8.35 10.28
CA ASP A 98 10.62 -9.35 11.32
C ASP A 98 10.17 -10.70 10.77
N GLU A 99 9.50 -10.69 9.60
CA GLU A 99 8.92 -11.91 9.05
C GLU A 99 9.52 -12.26 7.69
N ILE A 100 9.47 -11.35 6.70
CA ILE A 100 9.84 -11.68 5.32
C ILE A 100 11.34 -11.95 5.21
N PHE A 101 12.20 -11.06 5.72
CA PHE A 101 13.65 -11.25 5.67
C PHE A 101 14.11 -12.41 6.56
N ARG A 102 13.51 -12.61 7.72
CA ARG A 102 13.81 -13.79 8.54
C ARG A 102 13.42 -15.08 7.83
N GLY A 103 12.27 -15.09 7.15
CA GLY A 103 11.85 -16.22 6.33
C GLY A 103 12.85 -16.53 5.22
N LEU A 104 13.33 -15.52 4.50
CA LEU A 104 14.35 -15.68 3.46
C LEU A 104 15.66 -16.25 4.03
N LEU A 105 16.13 -15.73 5.17
CA LEU A 105 17.35 -16.19 5.83
C LEU A 105 17.29 -17.65 6.29
N THR A 106 16.10 -18.13 6.69
CA THR A 106 15.90 -19.50 7.20
C THR A 106 15.59 -20.52 6.12
N GLN A 107 14.98 -20.09 5.00
CA GLN A 107 14.52 -20.98 3.94
C GLN A 107 15.48 -21.09 2.75
N SER A 108 16.44 -20.17 2.62
CA SER A 108 17.40 -20.20 1.51
C SER A 108 18.51 -21.20 1.78
N PRO A 109 18.79 -22.10 0.81
CA PRO A 109 19.93 -23.01 0.93
C PRO A 109 21.26 -22.23 0.98
N PRO A 110 22.32 -22.79 1.61
CA PRO A 110 23.60 -22.12 1.79
C PRO A 110 24.28 -21.62 0.51
N GLU A 111 23.99 -22.27 -0.62
CA GLU A 111 24.53 -21.92 -1.93
C GLU A 111 23.83 -20.72 -2.58
N LYS A 112 22.62 -20.36 -2.11
CA LYS A 112 21.78 -19.29 -2.67
C LYS A 112 21.70 -18.08 -1.75
N LYS A 113 22.86 -17.49 -1.44
CA LYS A 113 22.92 -16.29 -0.58
C LYS A 113 22.78 -15.00 -1.40
N HIS A 114 21.68 -14.87 -2.12
CA HIS A 114 21.34 -13.63 -2.82
C HIS A 114 19.87 -13.31 -2.66
N VAL A 115 19.59 -12.03 -2.59
CA VAL A 115 18.26 -11.46 -2.50
C VAL A 115 18.12 -10.37 -3.55
N HIS A 116 17.11 -10.47 -4.39
CA HIS A 116 16.79 -9.50 -5.43
C HIS A 116 15.47 -8.79 -5.07
N ILE A 117 15.52 -7.47 -4.95
CA ILE A 117 14.39 -6.64 -4.56
C ILE A 117 14.15 -5.60 -5.66
N TRP A 118 12.90 -5.46 -6.07
CA TRP A 118 12.49 -4.46 -7.06
C TRP A 118 11.46 -3.51 -6.47
N SER A 119 11.70 -2.20 -6.57
CA SER A 119 10.76 -1.12 -6.26
C SER A 119 10.27 -0.55 -7.59
N ALA A 120 9.05 -0.93 -7.99
CA ALA A 120 8.39 -0.51 -9.22
C ALA A 120 7.57 0.77 -8.97
N GLY A 121 7.86 1.84 -9.71
CA GLY A 121 7.31 3.17 -9.47
C GLY A 121 7.95 3.85 -8.25
N CYS A 122 9.29 3.82 -8.19
CA CYS A 122 10.06 4.25 -7.04
C CYS A 122 10.14 5.77 -6.84
N ALA A 123 9.57 6.56 -7.74
CA ALA A 123 9.63 8.03 -7.75
C ALA A 123 11.06 8.57 -7.53
N SER A 124 11.28 9.43 -6.54
CA SER A 124 12.58 10.01 -6.20
C SER A 124 13.47 9.12 -5.32
N GLY A 125 13.15 7.83 -5.17
CA GLY A 125 14.04 6.80 -4.63
C GLY A 125 13.96 6.58 -3.13
N GLU A 126 13.09 7.26 -2.39
CA GLU A 126 12.97 7.11 -0.94
C GLU A 126 12.62 5.68 -0.53
N GLU A 127 11.76 4.97 -1.30
CA GLU A 127 11.39 3.59 -1.01
C GLU A 127 12.56 2.61 -1.18
N PRO A 128 13.23 2.50 -2.33
CA PRO A 128 14.37 1.58 -2.47
C PRO A 128 15.55 1.95 -1.56
N TYR A 129 15.74 3.22 -1.22
CA TYR A 129 16.74 3.60 -0.23
C TYR A 129 16.33 3.27 1.21
N SER A 130 15.04 3.31 1.54
CA SER A 130 14.56 2.81 2.84
C SER A 130 14.82 1.31 2.98
N ILE A 131 14.64 0.55 1.90
CA ILE A 131 14.99 -0.88 1.85
C ILE A 131 16.50 -1.06 2.05
N ALA A 132 17.34 -0.29 1.35
CA ALA A 132 18.79 -0.36 1.48
C ALA A 132 19.28 -0.03 2.91
N ILE A 133 18.68 0.97 3.55
CA ILE A 133 18.94 1.31 4.96
C ILE A 133 18.52 0.18 5.89
N LEU A 134 17.36 -0.43 5.68
CA LEU A 134 16.90 -1.57 6.47
C LEU A 134 17.85 -2.77 6.34
N MET A 135 18.30 -3.07 5.13
CA MET A 135 19.29 -4.12 4.86
C MET A 135 20.64 -3.83 5.55
N ASP A 136 21.07 -2.55 5.59
CA ASP A 136 22.26 -2.16 6.32
C ASP A 136 22.11 -2.39 7.84
N GLN A 137 20.96 -2.04 8.40
CA GLN A 137 20.67 -2.32 9.82
C GLN A 137 20.67 -3.82 10.14
N MET A 138 20.37 -4.66 9.18
CA MET A 138 20.37 -6.12 9.29
C MET A 138 21.66 -6.76 8.75
N SER A 139 22.71 -5.99 8.49
CA SER A 139 23.94 -6.46 7.83
C SER A 139 24.60 -7.66 8.50
N ALA A 140 24.51 -7.78 9.83
CA ALA A 140 25.02 -8.94 10.55
C ALA A 140 24.29 -10.25 10.15
N ALA A 141 22.97 -10.18 9.96
CA ALA A 141 22.15 -11.33 9.55
C ALA A 141 22.37 -11.69 8.06
N PHE A 142 22.64 -10.68 7.22
CA PHE A 142 22.91 -10.86 5.78
C PHE A 142 24.42 -10.96 5.46
N ARG A 143 25.26 -11.30 6.44
CA ARG A 143 26.71 -11.49 6.18
C ARG A 143 26.93 -12.59 5.14
N GLY A 144 27.67 -12.24 4.09
CA GLY A 144 27.95 -13.15 2.96
C GLY A 144 26.80 -13.29 1.96
N TRP A 145 25.75 -12.45 2.06
CA TRP A 145 24.68 -12.37 1.05
C TRP A 145 24.98 -11.27 0.04
N THR A 146 24.62 -11.54 -1.22
CA THR A 146 24.54 -10.52 -2.27
C THR A 146 23.14 -9.94 -2.27
N VAL A 147 23.01 -8.63 -2.09
CA VAL A 147 21.74 -7.91 -2.08
C VAL A 147 21.68 -6.97 -3.27
N ASN A 148 20.75 -7.18 -4.18
CA ASN A 148 20.48 -6.33 -5.32
C ASN A 148 19.15 -5.61 -5.13
N ILE A 149 19.17 -4.28 -5.16
CA ILE A 149 17.99 -3.45 -5.07
C ILE A 149 17.87 -2.64 -6.34
N LEU A 150 16.74 -2.78 -7.01
CA LEU A 150 16.42 -2.11 -8.26
C LEU A 150 15.25 -1.15 -8.04
N GLY A 151 15.40 0.09 -8.43
CA GLY A 151 14.34 1.09 -8.51
C GLY A 151 13.98 1.38 -9.97
N THR A 152 12.71 1.37 -10.31
CA THR A 152 12.26 1.78 -11.65
C THR A 152 11.10 2.77 -11.56
N ASP A 153 11.08 3.72 -12.49
CA ASP A 153 9.98 4.67 -12.64
C ASP A 153 9.85 5.07 -14.10
N ILE A 154 8.68 5.52 -14.51
CA ILE A 154 8.44 6.07 -15.85
C ILE A 154 9.00 7.50 -15.98
N ASN A 155 9.14 8.23 -14.87
CA ASN A 155 9.53 9.64 -14.81
C ASN A 155 11.03 9.80 -14.62
N ASP A 156 11.75 10.09 -15.72
CA ASP A 156 13.21 10.29 -15.69
C ASP A 156 13.65 11.38 -14.72
N ASN A 157 12.88 12.46 -14.56
CA ASN A 157 13.26 13.55 -13.65
C ASN A 157 13.27 13.10 -12.20
N LEU A 158 12.34 12.22 -11.83
CA LEU A 158 12.32 11.63 -10.48
C LEU A 158 13.50 10.67 -10.31
N LEU A 159 13.81 9.87 -11.32
CA LEU A 159 14.98 8.99 -11.29
C LEU A 159 16.29 9.77 -11.17
N GLU A 160 16.43 10.92 -11.84
CA GLU A 160 17.62 11.76 -11.68
C GLU A 160 17.73 12.33 -10.24
N LYS A 161 16.60 12.69 -9.59
CA LYS A 161 16.60 13.05 -8.16
C LYS A 161 17.03 11.86 -7.30
N ALA A 162 16.51 10.67 -7.58
CA ALA A 162 16.90 9.44 -6.90
C ALA A 162 18.41 9.19 -7.01
N LYS A 163 18.97 9.25 -8.22
CA LYS A 163 20.42 9.09 -8.47
C LYS A 163 21.26 10.14 -7.76
N LYS A 164 20.80 11.40 -7.65
CA LYS A 164 21.47 12.44 -6.88
C LYS A 164 21.47 12.10 -5.39
N GLY A 165 20.38 11.56 -4.86
CA GLY A 165 20.24 11.19 -3.46
C GLY A 165 20.25 12.39 -2.51
N VAL A 166 19.63 13.50 -2.92
CA VAL A 166 19.52 14.74 -2.13
C VAL A 166 18.04 15.01 -1.84
N TYR A 167 17.70 15.17 -0.57
CA TYR A 167 16.35 15.23 -0.07
C TYR A 167 16.12 16.41 0.87
N THR A 168 14.88 16.89 0.93
CA THR A 168 14.45 17.95 1.86
C THR A 168 13.80 17.33 3.11
N ASN A 169 13.54 18.16 4.12
CA ASN A 169 12.84 17.73 5.34
C ASN A 169 11.51 17.00 5.08
N TRP A 170 10.82 17.35 3.98
CA TRP A 170 9.56 16.72 3.59
C TRP A 170 9.68 15.19 3.38
N SER A 171 10.81 14.74 2.83
CA SER A 171 11.08 13.30 2.63
C SER A 171 11.31 12.53 3.94
N PHE A 172 11.48 13.22 5.08
CA PHE A 172 11.79 12.60 6.38
C PHE A 172 10.68 12.71 7.42
N ARG A 173 9.48 13.18 7.04
CA ARG A 173 8.38 13.49 7.97
C ARG A 173 8.00 12.36 8.93
N ASP A 174 8.21 11.10 8.54
CA ASP A 174 7.95 9.92 9.35
C ASP A 174 9.23 9.15 9.73
N THR A 175 10.40 9.73 9.48
CA THR A 175 11.68 9.05 9.66
C THR A 175 12.28 9.42 11.01
N PRO A 176 12.69 8.44 11.83
CA PRO A 176 13.37 8.72 13.11
C PRO A 176 14.70 9.47 12.89
N ASP A 177 15.00 10.43 13.78
CA ASP A 177 16.24 11.23 13.74
C ASP A 177 17.53 10.40 13.71
N ILE A 178 17.52 9.22 14.35
CA ILE A 178 18.67 8.33 14.35
C ILE A 178 19.03 7.84 12.94
N ILE A 179 18.03 7.64 12.08
CA ILE A 179 18.22 7.27 10.67
C ILE A 179 18.84 8.45 9.92
N LEU A 180 18.28 9.65 10.11
CA LEU A 180 18.77 10.86 9.47
C LEU A 180 20.24 11.11 9.82
N LYS A 181 20.59 11.09 11.11
CA LYS A 181 21.95 11.29 11.59
C LYS A 181 22.94 10.21 11.10
N LYS A 182 22.49 8.96 11.02
CA LYS A 182 23.38 7.85 10.63
C LYS A 182 23.63 7.80 9.13
N TYR A 183 22.61 8.02 8.28
CA TYR A 183 22.68 7.71 6.85
C TYR A 183 22.73 8.94 5.93
N PHE A 184 22.55 10.14 6.47
CA PHE A 184 22.53 11.37 5.67
C PHE A 184 23.56 12.39 6.16
N ILE A 185 23.97 13.26 5.24
CA ILE A 185 24.91 14.35 5.47
C ILE A 185 24.14 15.67 5.23
N PRO A 186 23.95 16.52 6.25
CA PRO A 186 23.28 17.81 6.07
C PRO A 186 24.05 18.70 5.11
N GLN A 187 23.33 19.43 4.26
CA GLN A 187 23.86 20.37 3.29
C GLN A 187 23.55 21.82 3.73
N LYS A 188 24.24 22.81 3.14
CA LYS A 188 24.10 24.23 3.48
C LYS A 188 22.71 24.81 3.17
N ASP A 189 21.98 24.21 2.22
CA ASP A 189 20.65 24.62 1.75
C ASP A 189 19.50 23.92 2.51
N ASN A 190 19.75 23.41 3.72
CA ASN A 190 18.81 22.64 4.50
C ASN A 190 18.32 21.33 3.82
N SER A 191 19.06 20.86 2.83
CA SER A 191 18.85 19.53 2.27
C SER A 191 19.77 18.49 2.94
N PHE A 192 19.54 17.22 2.63
CA PHE A 192 20.27 16.10 3.20
C PHE A 192 20.72 15.17 2.07
N LYS A 193 22.01 14.92 1.99
CA LYS A 193 22.59 14.02 0.99
C LYS A 193 22.76 12.63 1.58
N LEU A 194 22.21 11.63 0.91
CA LEU A 194 22.38 10.21 1.29
C LEU A 194 23.84 9.79 1.14
N LYS A 195 24.38 9.09 2.13
CA LYS A 195 25.75 8.57 2.12
C LYS A 195 25.96 7.60 0.98
N ALA A 196 27.15 7.64 0.37
CA ALA A 196 27.49 6.85 -0.80
C ALA A 196 27.36 5.32 -0.57
N GLU A 197 27.66 4.87 0.64
CA GLU A 197 27.56 3.45 1.04
C GLU A 197 26.14 2.87 0.92
N ILE A 198 25.12 3.69 1.11
CA ILE A 198 23.71 3.30 0.90
C ILE A 198 23.30 3.59 -0.54
N LYS A 199 23.67 4.77 -1.07
CA LYS A 199 23.30 5.18 -2.42
C LYS A 199 23.73 4.18 -3.47
N ASN A 200 24.94 3.64 -3.37
CA ASN A 200 25.50 2.70 -4.33
C ASN A 200 24.89 1.28 -4.29
N ARG A 201 24.02 0.99 -3.31
CA ARG A 201 23.31 -0.29 -3.22
C ARG A 201 22.08 -0.37 -4.11
N VAL A 202 21.63 0.75 -4.69
CA VAL A 202 20.43 0.81 -5.52
C VAL A 202 20.79 1.21 -6.94
N LYS A 203 20.29 0.44 -7.90
CA LYS A 203 20.37 0.77 -9.33
C LYS A 203 19.01 1.32 -9.79
N PHE A 204 19.03 2.28 -10.73
CA PHE A 204 17.81 2.92 -11.22
C PHE A 204 17.74 2.82 -12.74
N TYR A 205 16.56 2.40 -13.24
CA TYR A 205 16.25 2.33 -14.66
C TYR A 205 14.88 2.95 -14.95
N LYS A 206 14.75 3.56 -16.11
CA LYS A 206 13.46 3.99 -16.64
C LYS A 206 12.68 2.76 -17.08
N LEU A 207 11.45 2.62 -16.63
CA LEU A 207 10.54 1.54 -17.01
C LEU A 207 9.11 2.04 -17.00
N ASN A 208 8.40 1.80 -18.08
CA ASN A 208 6.96 1.98 -18.16
C ASN A 208 6.26 0.64 -17.85
N LEU A 209 5.46 0.59 -16.80
CA LEU A 209 4.70 -0.62 -16.44
C LEU A 209 3.62 -1.01 -17.48
N MET A 210 3.40 -0.17 -18.49
CA MET A 210 2.56 -0.51 -19.66
C MET A 210 3.27 -1.40 -20.66
N GLU A 211 4.61 -1.48 -20.66
CA GLU A 211 5.35 -2.38 -21.54
C GLU A 211 4.93 -3.82 -21.32
N THR A 212 4.90 -4.60 -22.39
CA THR A 212 4.46 -6.00 -22.36
C THR A 212 5.52 -6.95 -21.82
N ASP A 213 6.79 -6.54 -21.96
CA ASP A 213 7.97 -7.27 -21.51
C ASP A 213 8.95 -6.36 -20.80
N TYR A 214 9.33 -6.72 -19.57
CA TYR A 214 10.31 -5.98 -18.77
C TYR A 214 11.70 -6.60 -18.83
N SER A 215 11.89 -7.70 -19.58
CA SER A 215 13.17 -8.43 -19.67
C SER A 215 14.36 -7.57 -20.07
N PRO A 216 14.24 -6.60 -21.00
CA PRO A 216 15.36 -5.72 -21.34
C PRO A 216 15.98 -4.97 -20.17
N TYR A 217 15.19 -4.75 -19.09
CA TYR A 217 15.59 -3.98 -17.91
C TYR A 217 15.86 -4.86 -16.69
N LEU A 218 15.18 -6.01 -16.60
CA LEU A 218 15.10 -6.80 -15.37
C LEU A 218 15.80 -8.16 -15.45
N SER A 219 16.23 -8.62 -16.64
CA SER A 219 16.77 -9.98 -16.84
C SER A 219 17.98 -10.30 -15.96
N GLU A 220 18.84 -9.31 -15.69
CA GLU A 220 20.02 -9.48 -14.82
C GLU A 220 19.63 -9.80 -13.37
N TYR A 221 18.44 -9.35 -12.93
CA TYR A 221 18.00 -9.42 -11.52
C TYR A 221 16.84 -10.37 -11.30
N SER A 222 16.09 -10.73 -12.35
CA SER A 222 14.91 -11.60 -12.21
C SER A 222 15.33 -13.08 -12.13
N PRO A 223 14.52 -13.91 -11.46
CA PRO A 223 13.33 -13.57 -10.74
C PRO A 223 13.62 -12.94 -9.36
N PHE A 224 12.75 -11.98 -8.95
CA PHE A 224 12.86 -11.26 -7.70
C PHE A 224 12.29 -12.04 -6.52
N ASP A 225 12.90 -11.88 -5.35
CA ASP A 225 12.38 -12.38 -4.06
C ASP A 225 11.24 -11.49 -3.55
N ILE A 226 11.39 -10.17 -3.75
CA ILE A 226 10.42 -9.18 -3.28
C ILE A 226 10.25 -8.10 -4.34
N VAL A 227 9.01 -7.78 -4.66
CA VAL A 227 8.65 -6.63 -5.49
C VAL A 227 7.73 -5.70 -4.70
N PHE A 228 8.11 -4.43 -4.65
CA PHE A 228 7.25 -3.34 -4.18
C PHE A 228 6.61 -2.69 -5.41
N CYS A 229 5.30 -2.56 -5.40
CA CYS A 229 4.53 -1.76 -6.35
C CYS A 229 3.44 -1.04 -5.56
N ARG A 230 3.79 0.11 -4.99
CA ARG A 230 2.98 0.81 -4.00
C ARG A 230 2.65 2.23 -4.45
N ASN A 231 1.37 2.57 -4.39
CA ASN A 231 0.87 3.89 -4.77
C ASN A 231 1.20 4.26 -6.23
N VAL A 232 1.13 3.29 -7.13
CA VAL A 232 1.44 3.40 -8.56
C VAL A 232 0.26 2.96 -9.40
N ILE A 233 -0.15 1.69 -9.26
CA ILE A 233 -1.20 1.11 -10.12
C ILE A 233 -2.58 1.68 -9.83
N MET A 234 -2.78 2.32 -8.69
CA MET A 234 -4.03 3.04 -8.37
C MET A 234 -4.35 4.18 -9.36
N TYR A 235 -3.37 4.62 -10.12
CA TYR A 235 -3.54 5.63 -11.17
C TYR A 235 -3.93 5.04 -12.51
N PHE A 236 -4.00 3.71 -12.64
CA PHE A 236 -4.37 2.99 -13.85
C PHE A 236 -5.85 2.60 -13.81
N ARG A 237 -6.41 2.25 -14.96
CA ARG A 237 -7.74 1.65 -15.03
C ARG A 237 -7.77 0.28 -14.33
N PRO A 238 -8.90 -0.13 -13.73
CA PRO A 238 -8.99 -1.40 -13.00
C PRO A 238 -8.50 -2.62 -13.79
N ASP A 239 -8.81 -2.69 -15.09
CA ASP A 239 -8.35 -3.81 -15.94
C ASP A 239 -6.83 -3.75 -16.18
N THR A 240 -6.29 -2.55 -16.39
CA THR A 240 -4.86 -2.31 -16.55
C THR A 240 -4.10 -2.66 -15.25
N GLN A 241 -4.64 -2.31 -14.08
CA GLN A 241 -4.08 -2.69 -12.79
C GLN A 241 -3.87 -4.20 -12.70
N LYS A 242 -4.89 -4.99 -13.01
CA LYS A 242 -4.81 -6.46 -13.00
C LYS A 242 -3.76 -7.00 -13.99
N GLN A 243 -3.73 -6.44 -15.21
CA GLN A 243 -2.75 -6.84 -16.22
C GLN A 243 -1.31 -6.57 -15.76
N VAL A 244 -1.07 -5.40 -15.15
CA VAL A 244 0.24 -5.03 -14.61
C VAL A 244 0.64 -5.96 -13.47
N VAL A 245 -0.27 -6.27 -12.53
CA VAL A 245 -0.01 -7.23 -11.45
C VAL A 245 0.36 -8.61 -11.97
N VAL A 246 -0.38 -9.14 -12.96
CA VAL A 246 -0.07 -10.42 -13.60
C VAL A 246 1.31 -10.37 -14.28
N ARG A 247 1.63 -9.26 -14.94
CA ARG A 247 2.93 -9.07 -15.62
C ARG A 247 4.09 -9.02 -14.62
N ILE A 248 3.97 -8.21 -13.55
CA ILE A 248 4.93 -8.17 -12.44
C ILE A 248 5.11 -9.57 -11.85
N GLY A 249 4.03 -10.33 -11.70
CA GLY A 249 4.06 -11.68 -11.17
C GLY A 249 4.97 -12.64 -11.94
N ARG A 250 5.20 -12.43 -13.25
CA ARG A 250 6.11 -13.25 -14.04
C ARG A 250 7.58 -13.11 -13.61
N TYR A 251 7.93 -11.96 -13.03
CA TYR A 251 9.28 -11.63 -12.56
C TYR A 251 9.51 -11.93 -11.08
N ILE A 252 8.50 -12.42 -10.36
CA ILE A 252 8.61 -12.80 -8.94
C ILE A 252 8.85 -14.31 -8.86
N LYS A 253 9.78 -14.74 -7.99
CA LYS A 253 10.03 -16.15 -7.66
C LYS A 253 8.77 -16.83 -7.16
N GLN A 254 8.69 -18.16 -7.32
CA GLN A 254 7.72 -18.94 -6.54
C GLN A 254 7.97 -18.70 -5.05
N ASP A 255 6.92 -18.54 -4.26
CA ASP A 255 6.96 -18.14 -2.85
C ASP A 255 7.54 -16.72 -2.57
N GLY A 256 7.85 -15.94 -3.62
CA GLY A 256 8.26 -14.54 -3.50
C GLY A 256 7.10 -13.60 -3.16
N TRP A 257 7.41 -12.35 -2.92
CA TRP A 257 6.48 -11.38 -2.34
C TRP A 257 6.17 -10.24 -3.28
N LEU A 258 4.91 -9.87 -3.36
CA LEU A 258 4.43 -8.62 -3.93
C LEU A 258 3.86 -7.75 -2.80
N ILE A 259 4.38 -6.54 -2.67
CA ILE A 259 3.97 -5.58 -1.65
C ILE A 259 3.31 -4.39 -2.35
N THR A 260 2.03 -4.18 -2.06
CA THR A 260 1.22 -3.08 -2.60
C THR A 260 0.72 -2.17 -1.48
N SER A 261 0.18 -1.02 -1.81
CA SER A 261 -0.57 -0.23 -0.84
C SER A 261 -1.94 -0.85 -0.56
N PRO A 262 -2.59 -0.54 0.58
CA PRO A 262 -3.93 -1.03 0.88
C PRO A 262 -4.95 -0.73 -0.22
N ALA A 263 -4.88 0.46 -0.83
CA ALA A 263 -5.77 0.87 -1.91
C ALA A 263 -5.63 0.02 -3.20
N GLU A 264 -4.51 -0.68 -3.36
CA GLU A 264 -4.17 -1.48 -4.54
C GLU A 264 -4.37 -2.97 -4.33
N SER A 265 -4.66 -3.41 -3.09
CA SER A 265 -4.81 -4.84 -2.76
C SER A 265 -5.90 -5.53 -3.58
N GLY A 266 -6.96 -4.80 -3.96
CA GLY A 266 -8.03 -5.32 -4.82
C GLY A 266 -7.55 -5.75 -6.21
N ALA A 267 -6.54 -5.08 -6.76
CA ALA A 267 -5.96 -5.44 -8.06
C ALA A 267 -5.18 -6.75 -8.04
N VAL A 268 -4.71 -7.17 -6.86
CA VAL A 268 -3.94 -8.41 -6.66
C VAL A 268 -4.84 -9.63 -6.54
N SER A 269 -6.13 -9.44 -6.27
CA SER A 269 -7.10 -10.54 -6.14
C SER A 269 -7.16 -11.38 -7.43
N ASN A 270 -7.13 -12.70 -7.28
CA ASN A 270 -7.17 -13.68 -8.38
C ASN A 270 -5.99 -13.62 -9.37
N SER A 271 -4.87 -13.03 -8.98
CA SER A 271 -3.67 -12.90 -9.82
C SER A 271 -2.56 -13.93 -9.52
N GLY A 272 -2.88 -14.99 -8.77
CA GLY A 272 -1.89 -16.01 -8.37
C GLY A 272 -1.09 -15.64 -7.12
N PHE A 273 -1.53 -14.63 -6.40
CA PHE A 273 -0.99 -14.23 -5.12
C PHE A 273 -1.98 -14.50 -3.99
N VAL A 274 -1.46 -14.84 -2.82
CA VAL A 274 -2.23 -15.08 -1.60
C VAL A 274 -1.92 -13.96 -0.61
N PRO A 275 -2.93 -13.28 -0.04
CA PRO A 275 -2.70 -12.28 0.98
C PRO A 275 -2.16 -12.92 2.27
N VAL A 276 -1.13 -12.33 2.84
CA VAL A 276 -0.57 -12.69 4.14
C VAL A 276 -0.71 -11.47 5.04
N HIS A 277 -1.37 -11.67 6.17
CA HIS A 277 -1.67 -10.61 7.13
C HIS A 277 -0.57 -10.52 8.18
N PHE A 278 -0.03 -9.33 8.35
CA PHE A 278 0.89 -8.94 9.41
C PHE A 278 0.22 -7.86 10.29
N PRO A 279 0.70 -7.57 11.48
CA PRO A 279 0.19 -6.45 12.27
C PRO A 279 0.23 -5.14 11.48
N ASN A 280 -0.95 -4.59 11.18
CA ASN A 280 -1.15 -3.36 10.39
C ASN A 280 -0.56 -3.36 8.96
N ALA A 281 -0.30 -4.53 8.36
CA ALA A 281 0.15 -4.64 6.98
C ALA A 281 -0.41 -5.90 6.30
N ILE A 282 -0.66 -5.79 4.99
CA ILE A 282 -1.00 -6.93 4.14
C ILE A 282 0.03 -6.99 3.03
N CYS A 283 0.71 -8.12 2.91
CA CYS A 283 1.61 -8.42 1.80
C CYS A 283 1.09 -9.63 1.03
N HIS A 284 1.49 -9.81 -0.22
CA HIS A 284 0.97 -10.86 -1.06
C HIS A 284 2.10 -11.83 -1.42
N ARG A 285 1.92 -13.12 -1.14
CA ARG A 285 2.89 -14.17 -1.47
C ARG A 285 2.47 -14.87 -2.77
N LYS A 286 3.41 -15.05 -3.68
CA LYS A 286 3.16 -15.78 -4.94
C LYS A 286 3.03 -17.28 -4.66
N GLY A 287 1.98 -17.91 -5.15
CA GLY A 287 1.74 -19.36 -5.05
C GLY A 287 0.37 -19.70 -4.54
N LEU A 288 0.01 -20.99 -4.63
CA LEU A 288 -1.22 -21.51 -4.06
C LEU A 288 -1.08 -21.60 -2.53
N PRO A 289 -2.19 -21.40 -1.77
CA PRO A 289 -2.16 -21.62 -0.34
C PRO A 289 -1.71 -23.06 -0.08
N ARG A 290 -0.63 -23.26 0.67
CA ARG A 290 -0.26 -24.60 1.14
C ARG A 290 -1.32 -25.02 2.15
N LEU A 291 -2.07 -26.08 1.84
CA LEU A 291 -3.14 -26.63 2.68
C LEU A 291 -2.69 -27.07 4.10
N SER A 292 -1.40 -26.91 4.45
CA SER A 292 -0.81 -27.37 5.71
C SER A 292 -0.23 -26.25 6.61
N GLU A 293 -0.20 -25.01 6.18
CA GLU A 293 0.28 -23.94 7.08
C GLU A 293 -0.91 -23.35 7.85
N LYS A 294 -1.10 -23.84 9.08
CA LYS A 294 -1.91 -23.13 10.08
C LYS A 294 -1.37 -21.69 10.14
N PRO A 295 -2.24 -20.66 10.12
CA PRO A 295 -1.78 -19.29 10.27
C PRO A 295 -0.88 -19.17 11.49
N HIS A 296 0.33 -18.65 11.32
CA HIS A 296 1.26 -18.36 12.41
C HIS A 296 0.74 -17.18 13.22
N TYR A 297 -0.39 -17.37 13.91
CA TYR A 297 -0.83 -16.47 14.94
C TYR A 297 -0.27 -16.96 16.28
N PHE A 298 0.59 -16.14 16.87
CA PHE A 298 1.07 -16.25 18.25
C PHE A 298 1.75 -17.55 18.64
N ARG A 299 3.07 -17.62 18.54
CA ARG A 299 3.85 -18.38 19.51
C ARG A 299 3.93 -17.53 20.79
N GLU A 300 3.15 -17.94 21.79
CA GLU A 300 3.38 -17.49 23.17
C GLU A 300 4.83 -17.73 23.57
N PRO A 301 5.48 -16.86 24.37
CA PRO A 301 6.80 -17.09 24.91
C PRO A 301 6.74 -18.35 25.79
N ARG A 302 7.58 -19.33 25.47
CA ARG A 302 7.68 -20.59 26.22
C ARG A 302 7.93 -20.33 27.70
N GLY A 303 6.87 -20.35 28.51
CA GLY A 303 6.93 -20.36 29.95
C GLY A 303 7.57 -21.69 30.44
N ARG A 304 8.46 -21.56 31.41
CA ARG A 304 9.15 -22.65 32.09
C ARG A 304 8.19 -23.76 32.53
N LYS A 305 8.46 -24.99 32.11
CA LYS A 305 7.78 -26.22 32.58
C LYS A 305 7.92 -26.34 34.10
N LYS A 306 6.82 -26.29 34.84
CA LYS A 306 6.68 -26.93 36.14
C LYS A 306 6.20 -28.38 35.96
N LYS A 307 6.99 -29.31 36.54
CA LYS A 307 6.64 -30.75 36.62
C LYS A 307 5.47 -30.97 37.59
N GLY A 308 4.59 -31.89 37.22
CA GLY A 308 3.83 -32.70 38.18
C GLY A 308 2.33 -32.65 38.03
N SER A 309 1.68 -33.64 37.43
CA SER A 309 0.95 -34.77 38.06
C SER A 309 -0.03 -35.36 37.06
N ARG A 310 0.00 -36.67 37.04
CA ARG A 310 -0.90 -37.56 36.25
C ARG A 310 -2.33 -37.45 36.78
N CYS A 311 -3.31 -37.33 35.88
CA CYS A 311 -4.63 -37.88 36.14
C CYS A 311 -5.25 -38.44 34.84
N ARG A 312 -6.07 -39.50 35.04
CA ARG A 312 -6.44 -40.56 34.10
C ARG A 312 -7.53 -40.15 33.11
N VAL A 313 -7.49 -40.84 31.98
CA VAL A 313 -8.43 -40.93 30.89
C VAL A 313 -9.84 -41.31 31.37
N ALA A 314 -10.88 -40.71 30.79
CA ALA A 314 -12.19 -41.28 30.63
C ALA A 314 -12.72 -40.95 29.23
N GLU A 315 -12.89 -42.03 28.44
CA GLU A 315 -13.64 -42.03 27.17
C GLU A 315 -15.13 -41.80 27.43
N ASN A 316 -15.79 -40.98 26.62
CA ASN A 316 -17.19 -41.25 26.27
C ASN A 316 -17.66 -40.55 24.98
N ARG A 317 -17.90 -41.44 24.00
CA ARG A 317 -19.03 -41.57 23.06
C ARG A 317 -19.72 -40.32 22.48
N THR A 318 -19.56 -40.24 21.18
CA THR A 318 -20.43 -39.64 20.14
C THR A 318 -21.91 -39.66 20.45
N LYS A 319 -22.59 -38.53 20.33
CA LYS A 319 -24.00 -38.43 19.94
C LYS A 319 -24.25 -37.31 18.98
N THR A 320 -24.67 -37.68 17.80
CA THR A 320 -25.26 -36.85 16.73
C THR A 320 -26.54 -36.20 17.23
N ILE A 321 -26.66 -34.88 17.10
CA ILE A 321 -27.94 -34.18 17.31
C ILE A 321 -28.30 -33.39 16.05
N LYS A 322 -29.49 -33.65 15.55
CA LYS A 322 -30.16 -33.07 14.39
C LYS A 322 -30.55 -31.61 14.64
N LEU A 323 -30.40 -30.80 13.60
CA LEU A 323 -30.93 -29.44 13.50
C LEU A 323 -32.48 -29.45 13.47
N HIS A 324 -33.07 -28.61 14.32
CA HIS A 324 -34.41 -28.06 14.11
C HIS A 324 -34.41 -26.57 14.49
N PRO A 325 -35.13 -25.74 13.74
CA PRO A 325 -35.11 -24.28 13.95
C PRO A 325 -36.22 -23.88 14.92
N ASN A 326 -35.90 -23.13 15.95
CA ASN A 326 -36.93 -22.33 16.61
C ASN A 326 -36.45 -20.99 17.18
N ARG A 327 -37.34 -20.08 17.05
CA ARG A 327 -37.33 -18.66 17.38
C ARG A 327 -37.17 -18.35 18.88
N ARG A 328 -36.50 -17.21 19.11
CA ARG A 328 -36.70 -16.24 20.21
C ARG A 328 -36.42 -16.68 21.64
N LYS A 329 -35.37 -16.08 22.23
CA LYS A 329 -35.54 -15.17 23.39
C LYS A 329 -34.22 -14.44 23.63
N THR A 330 -34.32 -13.14 23.77
CA THR A 330 -33.33 -12.22 24.26
C THR A 330 -32.90 -12.60 25.67
N ASP A 331 -31.67 -13.06 25.84
CA ASP A 331 -31.01 -13.08 27.13
C ASP A 331 -29.85 -12.09 27.12
N LYS A 332 -30.03 -10.99 27.80
CA LYS A 332 -29.02 -10.02 28.16
C LYS A 332 -28.13 -10.63 29.24
N ASN A 333 -26.96 -11.13 28.82
CA ASN A 333 -25.82 -11.25 29.71
C ASN A 333 -24.62 -10.69 28.94
N PHE A 334 -24.40 -9.39 29.12
CA PHE A 334 -23.14 -8.76 28.77
C PHE A 334 -22.11 -9.22 29.82
N GLU A 335 -21.32 -10.23 29.51
CA GLU A 335 -20.06 -10.44 30.20
C GLU A 335 -19.19 -9.20 29.98
N SER A 336 -18.76 -8.56 31.05
CA SER A 336 -17.80 -7.46 31.10
C SER A 336 -16.43 -7.94 30.61
N GLY A 337 -16.28 -8.04 29.31
CA GLY A 337 -15.02 -8.45 28.65
C GLY A 337 -14.10 -7.25 28.49
N ASP A 338 -12.81 -7.53 28.49
CA ASP A 338 -11.73 -6.59 28.13
C ASP A 338 -12.06 -5.92 26.77
N PRO A 339 -12.20 -4.57 26.72
CA PRO A 339 -12.56 -3.84 25.50
C PRO A 339 -11.65 -4.14 24.31
N GLN A 340 -10.36 -4.39 24.55
CA GLN A 340 -9.38 -4.72 23.54
C GLN A 340 -9.65 -6.09 22.91
N LYS A 341 -10.15 -7.03 23.72
CA LYS A 341 -10.55 -8.37 23.24
C LYS A 341 -11.84 -8.29 22.42
N ILE A 342 -12.78 -7.46 22.83
CA ILE A 342 -14.05 -7.26 22.09
C ILE A 342 -13.78 -6.61 20.74
N TYR A 343 -12.92 -5.58 20.68
CA TYR A 343 -12.49 -4.95 19.44
C TYR A 343 -11.79 -5.95 18.49
N SER A 344 -10.86 -6.75 19.01
CA SER A 344 -10.17 -7.77 18.22
C SER A 344 -11.11 -8.80 17.61
N GLN A 345 -12.15 -9.21 18.36
CA GLN A 345 -13.18 -10.11 17.86
C GLN A 345 -14.07 -9.44 16.80
N ALA A 346 -14.44 -8.17 16.98
CA ALA A 346 -15.21 -7.42 16.01
C ALA A 346 -14.44 -7.22 14.70
N LEU A 347 -13.13 -7.02 14.78
CA LEU A 347 -12.27 -6.93 13.59
C LEU A 347 -12.24 -8.24 12.79
N LEU A 348 -12.22 -9.40 13.46
CA LEU A 348 -12.32 -10.71 12.81
C LEU A 348 -13.67 -10.91 12.12
N LEU A 349 -14.77 -10.49 12.75
CA LEU A 349 -16.11 -10.54 12.18
C LEU A 349 -16.23 -9.62 10.95
N TYR A 350 -15.62 -8.44 11.01
CA TYR A 350 -15.56 -7.53 9.86
C TYR A 350 -14.83 -8.16 8.66
N GLN A 351 -13.69 -8.79 8.92
CA GLN A 351 -12.91 -9.50 7.90
C GLN A 351 -13.67 -10.69 7.30
N ALA A 352 -14.54 -11.33 8.08
CA ALA A 352 -15.42 -12.40 7.63
C ALA A 352 -16.68 -11.91 6.88
N GLY A 353 -16.85 -10.59 6.71
CA GLY A 353 -18.01 -9.99 6.07
C GLY A 353 -19.28 -9.97 6.93
N GLN A 354 -19.17 -10.28 8.22
CA GLN A 354 -20.28 -10.37 9.17
C GLN A 354 -20.57 -8.99 9.81
N TYR A 355 -20.93 -8.01 8.98
CA TYR A 355 -21.02 -6.59 9.39
C TYR A 355 -22.08 -6.31 10.45
N MET A 356 -23.20 -7.04 10.46
CA MET A 356 -24.23 -6.91 11.50
C MET A 356 -23.69 -7.32 12.87
N GLU A 357 -22.92 -8.41 12.93
CA GLU A 357 -22.33 -8.90 14.19
C GLU A 357 -21.24 -7.96 14.72
N VAL A 358 -20.53 -7.25 13.83
CA VAL A 358 -19.60 -6.16 14.20
C VAL A 358 -20.36 -5.05 14.91
N ILE A 359 -21.48 -4.63 14.34
CA ILE A 359 -22.32 -3.56 14.90
C ILE A 359 -22.86 -3.98 16.26
N ASP A 360 -23.42 -5.19 16.37
CA ASP A 360 -23.99 -5.70 17.64
C ASP A 360 -22.95 -5.74 18.76
N ARG A 361 -21.67 -5.97 18.44
CA ARG A 361 -20.58 -6.01 19.43
C ARG A 361 -20.02 -4.65 19.79
N LEU A 362 -19.84 -3.76 18.83
CA LEU A 362 -19.15 -2.48 19.07
C LEU A 362 -20.09 -1.32 19.40
N ALA A 363 -21.31 -1.28 18.84
CA ALA A 363 -22.21 -0.17 19.09
C ALA A 363 -22.54 0.05 20.58
N PRO A 364 -22.71 -0.98 21.41
CA PRO A 364 -22.88 -0.79 22.85
C PRO A 364 -21.68 -0.18 23.56
N LEU A 365 -20.44 -0.47 23.08
CA LEU A 365 -19.20 0.03 23.70
C LEU A 365 -18.97 1.51 23.43
N VAL A 366 -19.42 2.02 22.29
CA VAL A 366 -19.26 3.43 21.90
C VAL A 366 -20.47 4.30 22.26
N SER A 367 -21.53 3.73 22.86
CA SER A 367 -22.66 4.49 23.37
C SER A 367 -22.33 5.06 24.75
N GLU A 368 -22.61 6.35 24.95
CA GLU A 368 -22.27 7.18 26.13
C GLU A 368 -22.70 6.62 27.51
N ARG A 369 -23.43 5.49 27.53
CA ARG A 369 -23.98 4.91 28.77
C ARG A 369 -23.03 3.98 29.53
N PHE A 370 -21.91 3.55 28.95
CA PHE A 370 -21.11 2.48 29.54
C PHE A 370 -19.76 2.89 30.16
N PHE A 371 -19.18 4.04 29.83
CA PHE A 371 -17.86 4.43 30.35
C PHE A 371 -17.74 5.94 30.60
N PRO A 372 -18.30 6.49 31.70
CA PRO A 372 -18.12 7.92 31.99
C PRO A 372 -16.74 8.30 32.53
N ASP A 373 -15.90 7.34 33.01
CA ASP A 373 -14.66 7.65 33.75
C ASP A 373 -13.40 6.89 33.31
N THR A 374 -13.48 5.98 32.36
CA THR A 374 -12.30 5.29 31.82
C THR A 374 -12.16 5.62 30.36
N GLY A 375 -11.14 6.43 30.01
CA GLY A 375 -10.81 6.69 28.61
C GLY A 375 -10.66 5.38 27.86
N PHE A 376 -11.66 5.06 27.00
CA PHE A 376 -11.63 3.85 26.19
C PHE A 376 -10.53 3.97 25.15
N LEU A 377 -9.37 3.32 25.41
CA LEU A 377 -8.15 3.44 24.61
C LEU A 377 -8.32 3.08 23.12
N MET A 378 -9.40 2.37 22.76
CA MET A 378 -9.70 1.91 21.38
C MET A 378 -10.98 2.56 20.82
N LEU A 379 -11.39 3.72 21.36
CA LEU A 379 -12.61 4.39 20.91
C LEU A 379 -12.54 4.86 19.44
N PRO A 380 -11.47 5.51 18.98
CA PRO A 380 -11.37 5.98 17.60
C PRO A 380 -11.41 4.83 16.58
N GLU A 381 -10.68 3.74 16.86
CA GLU A 381 -10.64 2.57 15.99
C GLU A 381 -11.98 1.82 15.96
N SER A 382 -12.70 1.79 17.10
CA SER A 382 -14.02 1.18 17.18
C SER A 382 -15.06 1.99 16.42
N LEU A 383 -14.97 3.32 16.45
CA LEU A 383 -15.81 4.22 15.68
C LEU A 383 -15.56 4.08 14.17
N ASP A 384 -14.29 3.99 13.76
CA ASP A 384 -13.90 3.77 12.35
C ASP A 384 -14.40 2.41 11.85
N LEU A 385 -14.26 1.34 12.64
CA LEU A 385 -14.73 0.01 12.27
C LEU A 385 -16.26 -0.06 12.16
N LEU A 386 -16.99 0.63 13.02
CA LEU A 386 -18.44 0.78 12.92
C LEU A 386 -18.87 1.54 11.67
N ALA A 387 -18.19 2.64 11.35
CA ALA A 387 -18.46 3.42 10.15
C ALA A 387 -18.32 2.56 8.90
N ARG A 388 -17.23 1.78 8.81
CA ARG A 388 -17.00 0.85 7.71
C ARG A 388 -18.03 -0.28 7.64
N ALA A 389 -18.45 -0.82 8.78
CA ALA A 389 -19.48 -1.86 8.82
C ALA A 389 -20.83 -1.33 8.30
N TYR A 390 -21.24 -0.14 8.72
CA TYR A 390 -22.46 0.50 8.21
C TYR A 390 -22.37 0.86 6.72
N ALA A 391 -21.21 1.33 6.23
CA ALA A 391 -20.99 1.60 4.82
C ALA A 391 -21.13 0.32 3.97
N ASN A 392 -20.58 -0.80 4.41
CA ASN A 392 -20.73 -2.09 3.71
C ASN A 392 -22.17 -2.63 3.72
N LEU A 393 -22.98 -2.23 4.69
CA LEU A 393 -24.42 -2.53 4.73
C LEU A 393 -25.28 -1.50 3.96
N ASN A 394 -24.64 -0.54 3.29
CA ASN A 394 -25.28 0.56 2.57
C ASN A 394 -26.14 1.49 3.45
N ASP A 395 -25.84 1.54 4.75
CA ASP A 395 -26.43 2.50 5.71
C ASP A 395 -25.50 3.73 5.81
N LEU A 396 -25.51 4.55 4.75
CA LEU A 396 -24.56 5.66 4.58
C LEU A 396 -24.76 6.76 5.64
N GLU A 397 -25.98 6.93 6.14
CA GLU A 397 -26.29 7.94 7.19
C GLU A 397 -25.57 7.61 8.50
N LYS A 398 -25.65 6.36 8.94
CA LYS A 398 -24.94 5.93 10.15
C LYS A 398 -23.44 5.84 9.91
N ALA A 399 -22.99 5.43 8.74
CA ALA A 399 -21.57 5.43 8.40
C ALA A 399 -20.97 6.83 8.55
N GLU A 400 -21.62 7.86 7.98
CA GLU A 400 -21.22 9.25 8.13
C GLU A 400 -21.21 9.71 9.61
N GLN A 401 -22.26 9.37 10.37
CA GLN A 401 -22.34 9.71 11.79
C GLN A 401 -21.16 9.17 12.60
N TYR A 402 -20.78 7.89 12.39
CA TYR A 402 -19.66 7.28 13.09
C TYR A 402 -18.32 7.79 12.62
N CYS A 403 -18.16 8.09 11.32
CA CYS A 403 -16.97 8.77 10.78
C CYS A 403 -16.76 10.14 11.44
N ARG A 404 -17.80 10.97 11.53
CA ARG A 404 -17.70 12.29 12.15
C ARG A 404 -17.33 12.19 13.63
N LYS A 405 -17.82 11.17 14.35
CA LYS A 405 -17.40 10.90 15.73
C LYS A 405 -15.93 10.51 15.81
N ALA A 406 -15.44 9.64 14.93
CA ALA A 406 -14.03 9.26 14.90
C ALA A 406 -13.10 10.45 14.61
N ILE A 407 -13.51 11.37 13.73
CA ILE A 407 -12.76 12.62 13.44
C ILE A 407 -12.72 13.54 14.67
N LEU A 408 -13.77 13.60 15.48
CA LEU A 408 -13.78 14.42 16.70
C LEU A 408 -12.80 13.89 17.75
N GLU A 409 -12.64 12.57 17.85
CA GLU A 409 -11.69 11.93 18.78
C GLU A 409 -10.23 12.06 18.29
N GLU A 410 -9.99 11.89 16.98
CA GLU A 410 -8.66 12.01 16.37
C GLU A 410 -8.69 12.90 15.11
N PRO A 411 -8.68 14.23 15.25
CA PRO A 411 -8.81 15.16 14.12
C PRO A 411 -7.65 15.11 13.10
N LEU A 412 -6.52 14.56 13.50
CA LEU A 412 -5.32 14.47 12.65
C LEU A 412 -5.16 13.10 11.98
N ASN A 413 -6.08 12.16 12.18
CA ASN A 413 -6.00 10.83 11.58
C ASN A 413 -6.66 10.83 10.18
N PRO A 414 -5.86 10.72 9.08
CA PRO A 414 -6.39 10.81 7.72
C PRO A 414 -7.36 9.68 7.36
N SER A 415 -7.29 8.54 8.06
CA SER A 415 -8.15 7.37 7.80
C SER A 415 -9.63 7.69 8.01
N HIS A 416 -9.93 8.59 8.96
CA HIS A 416 -11.30 8.96 9.29
C HIS A 416 -11.96 9.86 8.23
N TYR A 417 -11.15 10.60 7.44
CA TYR A 417 -11.65 11.46 6.36
C TYR A 417 -11.90 10.69 5.06
N PHE A 418 -11.30 9.52 4.91
CA PHE A 418 -11.42 8.72 3.68
C PHE A 418 -12.85 8.24 3.44
N LEU A 419 -13.57 7.84 4.49
CA LEU A 419 -14.95 7.37 4.42
C LEU A 419 -15.98 8.50 4.18
N LEU A 420 -15.64 9.77 4.45
CA LEU A 420 -16.51 10.90 4.15
C LEU A 420 -16.43 11.37 2.71
N GLY A 421 -15.40 10.94 1.97
CA GLY A 421 -15.18 11.30 0.57
C GLY A 421 -15.66 10.26 -0.45
N THR A 422 -16.20 9.14 0.01
CA THR A 422 -16.82 8.09 -0.81
C THR A 422 -18.32 8.14 -0.72
#